data_9747b0ab1701abf84c39b1ae38ae709c
#
_entry.id   9747b0ab1701abf84c39b1ae38ae709c
#
_cell.length_a   1.000
_cell.length_b   1.000
_cell.length_c   1.000
_cell.angle_alpha   90.00
_cell.angle_beta   90.00
_cell.angle_gamma   90.00
#
_symmetry.space_group_name_H-M   'P 1'
#
loop_
_entity.id
_entity.type
_entity.pdbx_description
1 polymer ?
#
loop_
_entity_poly.entity_id
_entity_poly.type
_entity_poly.pdbx_seq_one_letter_code
_entity_poly.pdbx_strand_id
1 'polypeptide(L)'
;MIKIKNKKKQKKIVYCAFAIDILHEGHINILKAAYRLGDVVMGLLTDKGIAEYKQLPHFNYDQRRLVAQNIKYVKQVIPQNSLDYTENLLKIKPDYVVHGDDWKNGIQK
;
A
#
# COMPACT_ATOMS: atom_id res chain seq x y z
N MET A 1 -4.06 28.93 -18.15
CA MET A 1 -4.37 28.56 -17.95
C MET A 1 -4.65 27.59 -17.85
N ILE A 2 -4.74 26.98 -17.93
CA ILE A 2 -4.97 26.16 -17.89
C ILE A 2 -4.99 25.31 -17.02
N LYS A 3 -4.69 25.03 -16.50
CA LYS A 3 -4.58 24.44 -15.51
C LYS A 3 -5.75 24.01 -15.02
N ILE A 4 -6.56 24.48 -15.11
CA ILE A 4 -7.72 24.23 -14.70
C ILE A 4 -8.10 22.93 -14.88
N LYS A 5 -8.02 22.48 -15.96
CA LYS A 5 -8.40 21.28 -16.20
C LYS A 5 -7.83 20.36 -15.36
N ASN A 6 -6.80 20.61 -14.90
CA ASN A 6 -6.20 19.70 -14.11
C ASN A 6 -6.95 19.31 -12.99
N LYS A 7 -7.65 20.10 -12.46
CA LYS A 7 -8.34 19.75 -11.36
C LYS A 7 -9.32 18.77 -11.59
N LYS A 8 -9.85 18.77 -12.63
CA LYS A 8 -10.85 17.87 -12.84
C LYS A 8 -10.28 16.55 -12.97
N LYS A 9 -9.04 16.45 -13.20
CA LYS A 9 -8.49 15.24 -13.36
C LYS A 9 -7.90 14.72 -12.16
N GLN A 10 -8.46 14.85 -11.02
CA GLN A 10 -7.91 14.33 -9.85
C GLN A 10 -7.81 12.85 -9.97
N LYS A 11 -6.70 12.27 -9.67
CA LYS A 11 -6.53 10.86 -9.76
C LYS A 11 -7.20 10.17 -8.63
N LYS A 12 -7.63 8.95 -8.86
CA LYS A 12 -8.19 8.15 -7.82
C LYS A 12 -7.07 7.73 -6.88
N ILE A 13 -7.43 7.33 -5.68
CA ILE A 13 -6.46 6.89 -4.69
C ILE A 13 -6.67 5.40 -4.47
N VAL A 14 -5.59 4.64 -4.51
CA VAL A 14 -5.63 3.19 -4.33
C VAL A 14 -4.84 2.85 -3.08
N TYR A 15 -5.48 2.20 -2.12
CA TYR A 15 -4.79 1.81 -0.90
C TYR A 15 -4.37 0.35 -1.00
N CYS A 16 -3.10 0.07 -0.75
CA CYS A 16 -2.58 -1.29 -0.78
C CYS A 16 -1.91 -1.56 0.54
N ALA A 17 -2.23 -2.66 1.21
CA ALA A 17 -1.60 -3.02 2.47
C ALA A 17 -0.56 -4.09 2.24
N PHE A 18 0.65 -3.88 2.73
CA PHE A 18 1.75 -4.81 2.52
C PHE A 18 2.63 -4.93 3.75
N ALA A 19 3.26 -6.07 3.90
CA ALA A 19 4.29 -6.24 4.92
C ALA A 19 5.66 -5.97 4.30
N ILE A 20 5.87 -6.43 3.09
CA ILE A 20 7.14 -6.29 2.36
C ILE A 20 8.35 -6.57 3.20
N ASP A 21 8.40 -7.72 3.82
CA ASP A 21 9.60 -8.10 4.53
C ASP A 21 10.66 -8.45 3.50
N ILE A 22 10.27 -9.19 2.46
CA ILE A 22 11.16 -9.47 1.37
C ILE A 22 10.42 -9.11 0.11
N LEU A 23 10.92 -8.10 -0.58
CA LEU A 23 10.26 -7.65 -1.79
C LEU A 23 10.54 -8.60 -2.93
N HIS A 24 9.55 -8.96 -3.69
CA HIS A 24 9.74 -9.79 -4.86
C HIS A 24 8.77 -9.38 -5.96
N GLU A 25 8.89 -10.03 -7.11
CA GLU A 25 8.12 -9.60 -8.26
C GLU A 25 6.62 -9.65 -8.05
N GLY A 26 6.13 -10.53 -7.19
CA GLY A 26 4.70 -10.57 -6.93
C GLY A 26 4.19 -9.26 -6.36
N HIS A 27 4.97 -8.66 -5.47
CA HIS A 27 4.58 -7.37 -4.90
C HIS A 27 4.57 -6.30 -5.98
N ILE A 28 5.57 -6.33 -6.86
CA ILE A 28 5.67 -5.32 -7.91
C ILE A 28 4.51 -5.46 -8.89
N ASN A 29 4.12 -6.68 -9.21
CA ASN A 29 3.01 -6.89 -10.13
C ASN A 29 1.69 -6.36 -9.57
N ILE A 30 1.48 -6.52 -8.26
CA ILE A 30 0.27 -6.01 -7.65
C ILE A 30 0.30 -4.49 -7.64
N LEU A 31 1.45 -3.90 -7.31
CA LEU A 31 1.58 -2.45 -7.29
C LEU A 31 1.42 -1.86 -8.67
N LYS A 32 1.93 -2.54 -9.68
CA LYS A 32 1.81 -2.06 -11.04
C LYS A 32 0.35 -2.05 -11.45
N ALA A 33 -0.41 -3.09 -11.08
CA ALA A 33 -1.81 -3.13 -11.39
C ALA A 33 -2.56 -2.02 -10.64
N ALA A 34 -2.21 -1.80 -9.37
CA ALA A 34 -2.83 -0.74 -8.59
C ALA A 34 -2.54 0.63 -9.19
N TYR A 35 -1.32 0.81 -9.67
CA TYR A 35 -0.92 2.08 -10.26
C TYR A 35 -1.78 2.44 -11.46
N ARG A 36 -2.28 1.45 -12.15
CA ARG A 36 -3.14 1.72 -13.28
C ARG A 36 -4.50 2.27 -12.85
N LEU A 37 -4.88 2.01 -11.59
CA LEU A 37 -6.16 2.48 -11.09
C LEU A 37 -6.05 3.89 -10.52
N GLY A 38 -4.89 4.30 -10.10
CA GLY A 38 -4.72 5.63 -9.54
C GLY A 38 -3.42 5.77 -8.76
N ASP A 39 -3.37 6.76 -7.89
CA ASP A 39 -2.20 7.00 -7.07
C ASP A 39 -2.17 5.98 -5.94
N VAL A 40 -1.06 5.31 -5.78
CA VAL A 40 -0.96 4.24 -4.82
C VAL A 40 -0.45 4.73 -3.47
N VAL A 41 -1.24 4.51 -2.43
CA VAL A 41 -0.83 4.80 -1.07
C VAL A 41 -0.64 3.44 -0.41
N MET A 42 0.56 3.15 0.02
CA MET A 42 0.84 1.86 0.63
C MET A 42 0.74 1.95 2.14
N GLY A 43 -0.10 1.11 2.74
CA GLY A 43 -0.12 0.94 4.17
C GLY A 43 0.88 -0.13 4.50
N LEU A 44 2.03 0.24 5.06
CA LEU A 44 3.09 -0.70 5.33
C LEU A 44 3.01 -1.15 6.78
N LEU A 45 2.85 -2.44 6.99
CA LEU A 45 2.69 -2.94 8.34
C LEU A 45 3.91 -2.63 9.19
N THR A 46 3.65 -2.13 10.38
CA THR A 46 4.74 -1.86 11.31
C THR A 46 5.19 -3.19 11.89
N ASP A 47 6.29 -3.19 12.63
CA ASP A 47 6.78 -4.43 13.23
C ASP A 47 5.71 -5.01 14.14
N LYS A 48 4.99 -4.16 14.85
CA LYS A 48 3.93 -4.60 15.69
C LYS A 48 2.82 -5.22 14.88
N GLY A 49 2.47 -4.63 13.76
CA GLY A 49 1.41 -5.15 12.90
C GLY A 49 1.76 -6.51 12.34
N ILE A 50 3.01 -6.72 11.98
CA ILE A 50 3.42 -7.99 11.44
C ILE A 50 3.39 -9.03 12.54
N ALA A 51 3.79 -8.67 13.74
CA ALA A 51 3.84 -9.62 14.84
C ALA A 51 2.47 -10.17 15.20
N GLU A 52 1.42 -9.51 14.80
CA GLU A 52 0.08 -9.98 15.08
C GLU A 52 -0.24 -11.27 14.34
N TYR A 53 0.39 -11.52 13.21
CA TYR A 53 0.04 -12.70 12.45
C TYR A 53 1.22 -13.57 12.04
N LYS A 54 2.42 -13.17 12.33
CA LYS A 54 3.55 -14.01 12.05
C LYS A 54 4.73 -13.51 12.84
N GLN A 55 5.87 -14.15 12.66
CA GLN A 55 7.03 -13.79 13.43
C GLN A 55 7.49 -12.40 13.07
N LEU A 56 8.38 -11.85 13.88
CA LEU A 56 8.91 -10.55 13.60
C LEU A 56 9.59 -10.55 12.25
N PRO A 57 9.60 -9.44 11.56
CA PRO A 57 10.16 -9.38 10.23
C PRO A 57 11.69 -9.42 10.27
N HIS A 58 12.30 -9.79 9.16
CA HIS A 58 13.75 -9.78 9.03
C HIS A 58 14.25 -8.35 8.97
N PHE A 59 13.46 -7.44 8.40
CA PHE A 59 13.85 -6.05 8.31
C PHE A 59 12.83 -5.23 9.10
N ASN A 60 13.34 -4.26 9.89
CA ASN A 60 12.44 -3.45 10.69
C ASN A 60 11.65 -2.49 9.81
N TYR A 61 10.70 -1.80 10.41
CA TYR A 61 9.82 -0.93 9.65
C TYR A 61 10.60 0.13 8.86
N ASP A 62 11.60 0.77 9.46
CA ASP A 62 12.31 1.82 8.76
C ASP A 62 13.03 1.28 7.53
N GLN A 63 13.59 0.09 7.63
CA GLN A 63 14.29 -0.52 6.50
C GLN A 63 13.30 -0.86 5.41
N ARG A 64 12.15 -1.42 5.77
CA ARG A 64 11.14 -1.79 4.78
C ARG A 64 10.53 -0.55 4.15
N ARG A 65 10.37 0.52 4.94
CA ARG A 65 9.79 1.73 4.41
C ARG A 65 10.71 2.36 3.37
N LEU A 66 12.02 2.33 3.62
CA LEU A 66 12.96 2.89 2.66
C LEU A 66 12.85 2.18 1.32
N VAL A 67 12.72 0.86 1.35
CA VAL A 67 12.57 0.11 0.11
C VAL A 67 11.25 0.47 -0.56
N ALA A 68 10.18 0.49 0.21
CA ALA A 68 8.85 0.76 -0.35
C ALA A 68 8.75 2.14 -0.98
N GLN A 69 9.38 3.13 -0.34
CA GLN A 69 9.32 4.47 -0.87
C GLN A 69 10.02 4.63 -2.21
N ASN A 70 10.90 3.71 -2.51
CA ASN A 70 11.64 3.78 -3.76
C ASN A 70 11.05 2.95 -4.88
N ILE A 71 9.89 2.37 -4.68
CA ILE A 71 9.22 1.64 -5.74
C ILE A 71 8.50 2.67 -6.58
N LYS A 72 8.78 2.68 -7.85
CA LYS A 72 8.25 3.75 -8.71
C LYS A 72 6.73 3.83 -8.78
N TYR A 73 6.04 2.75 -8.47
CA TYR A 73 4.59 2.79 -8.54
C TYR A 73 3.93 3.34 -7.27
N VAL A 74 4.71 3.51 -6.20
CA VAL A 74 4.16 3.93 -4.92
C VAL A 74 4.28 5.43 -4.74
N LYS A 75 3.18 6.10 -4.49
CA LYS A 75 3.22 7.52 -4.29
C LYS A 75 3.51 7.89 -2.84
N GLN A 76 2.98 7.13 -1.91
CA GLN A 76 3.13 7.45 -0.51
C GLN A 76 3.10 6.21 0.33
N VAL A 77 3.89 6.16 1.40
CA VAL A 77 3.90 5.03 2.31
C VAL A 77 3.47 5.54 3.67
N ILE A 78 2.49 4.91 4.29
CA ILE A 78 2.06 5.28 5.62
C ILE A 78 2.08 4.04 6.50
N PRO A 79 2.25 4.19 7.80
CA PRO A 79 2.31 3.03 8.67
C PRO A 79 0.93 2.43 8.90
N GLN A 80 0.89 1.11 8.99
CA GLN A 80 -0.33 0.41 9.33
C GLN A 80 0.01 -0.46 10.53
N ASN A 81 -0.60 -0.17 11.66
CA ASN A 81 -0.23 -0.80 12.91
C ASN A 81 -0.92 -2.11 13.21
N SER A 82 -1.78 -2.56 12.36
CA SER A 82 -2.57 -3.75 12.59
C SER A 82 -3.00 -4.34 11.26
N LEU A 83 -3.42 -5.58 11.28
CA LEU A 83 -3.96 -6.18 10.07
C LEU A 83 -5.28 -5.51 9.70
N ASP A 84 -5.94 -4.94 10.69
CA ASP A 84 -7.18 -4.22 10.44
C ASP A 84 -6.82 -2.81 9.98
N TYR A 85 -7.07 -2.48 8.75
CA TYR A 85 -6.69 -1.19 8.24
C TYR A 85 -7.84 -0.19 8.17
N THR A 86 -8.88 -0.43 8.96
CA THR A 86 -10.01 0.49 9.00
C THR A 86 -9.58 1.91 9.32
N GLU A 87 -8.68 2.07 10.29
CA GLU A 87 -8.26 3.39 10.67
C GLU A 87 -7.63 4.14 9.50
N ASN A 88 -6.79 3.47 8.73
CA ASN A 88 -6.16 4.13 7.60
C ASN A 88 -7.17 4.41 6.49
N LEU A 89 -8.14 3.52 6.33
CA LEU A 89 -9.14 3.75 5.31
C LEU A 89 -9.98 4.97 5.65
N LEU A 90 -10.25 5.19 6.94
CA LEU A 90 -11.02 6.36 7.33
C LEU A 90 -10.24 7.64 7.10
N LYS A 91 -8.92 7.58 7.21
CA LYS A 91 -8.14 8.74 7.01
C LYS A 91 -7.91 9.03 5.55
N ILE A 92 -7.59 8.02 4.76
CA ILE A 92 -7.23 8.20 3.36
C ILE A 92 -8.45 8.27 2.46
N LYS A 93 -9.48 7.52 2.81
CA LYS A 93 -10.70 7.46 2.02
C LYS A 93 -10.40 7.13 0.57
N PRO A 94 -9.77 5.99 0.33
CA PRO A 94 -9.37 5.63 -1.03
C PRO A 94 -10.57 5.23 -1.88
N ASP A 95 -10.37 5.27 -3.18
CA ASP A 95 -11.39 4.84 -4.11
C ASP A 95 -11.33 3.32 -4.30
N TYR A 96 -10.14 2.73 -4.14
CA TYR A 96 -9.95 1.29 -4.29
C TYR A 96 -9.06 0.76 -3.17
N VAL A 97 -9.27 -0.48 -2.78
CA VAL A 97 -8.44 -1.13 -1.79
C VAL A 97 -7.95 -2.43 -2.38
N VAL A 98 -6.65 -2.64 -2.38
CA VAL A 98 -6.05 -3.84 -2.92
C VAL A 98 -5.27 -4.52 -1.83
N HIS A 99 -5.51 -5.81 -1.63
CA HIS A 99 -4.78 -6.55 -0.64
C HIS A 99 -3.50 -7.05 -1.25
N GLY A 100 -2.43 -6.92 -0.52
CA GLY A 100 -1.15 -7.29 -1.05
C GLY A 100 -0.75 -8.71 -0.81
N ASP A 101 -0.62 -9.06 0.44
CA ASP A 101 -0.01 -10.31 0.73
C ASP A 101 -0.84 -11.55 0.58
N ASP A 102 -2.07 -11.51 0.85
CA ASP A 102 -2.85 -12.69 0.67
C ASP A 102 -3.92 -12.52 -0.32
N TRP A 103 -3.70 -11.67 -1.25
CA TRP A 103 -4.72 -11.42 -2.20
C TRP A 103 -4.99 -12.63 -3.04
N LYS A 104 -4.06 -13.55 -3.09
CA LYS A 104 -4.29 -14.67 -3.89
C LYS A 104 -5.42 -15.46 -3.36
N ASN A 105 -5.78 -15.31 -2.16
CA ASN A 105 -6.86 -15.96 -1.70
C ASN A 105 -7.98 -15.14 -1.79
N GLY A 106 -7.84 -13.95 -2.16
CA GLY A 106 -8.67 -13.24 -1.94
C GLY A 106 -9.13 -12.50 -2.71
N ILE A 107 -9.81 -12.61 -3.25
CA ILE A 107 -10.33 -11.87 -3.87
C ILE A 107 -11.27 -11.30 -3.21
N GLN A 108 -11.06 -10.54 -2.43
CA GLN A 108 -11.93 -9.99 -1.71
C GLN A 108 -12.52 -8.98 -2.40
N LYS A 109 -13.46 -8.73 -2.32
CA LYS A 109 -14.04 -7.75 -2.96
C LYS A 109 -14.57 -6.96 -2.18
#